data_02bb2847b08cbd095f031800fb74b851
#
_entry.id   02bb2847b08cbd095f031800fb74b851
#
_cell.length_a   1.000
_cell.length_b   1.000
_cell.length_c   1.000
_cell.angle_alpha   90.00
_cell.angle_beta   90.00
_cell.angle_gamma   90.00
#
_symmetry.space_group_name_H-M   'P 1'
#
loop_
_entity.id
_entity.type
_entity.pdbx_description
1 polymer ?
#
loop_
_entity_poly.entity_id
_entity_poly.type
_entity_poly.pdbx_seq_one_letter_code
_entity_poly.pdbx_strand_id
1 'polypeptide(L)'
;MNTQSKQLAVVLKDLTKRFEDTEAVASVSLEVPRGQICGYLGPNGAGKTTTVKMATGMLKPTSGTAVIDGFDIGEYPLEAKARIGVVPETGALYENLTPREYLSLIGHLYHLDQNEAEKKAETFLSLFGIADASDRTMTSFSRGMKQKVLISAALLHNPSVLFLDEPLSGLDANTALVLKELLRELAAQGRTVFYCSHVLEVVEKVCDRVVILNNGRIIADGNVEELKDLTRAASLEGVFSDLTSTGDLSDIVRAFSESVTGGKAE
;
A
#
# COMPACT_ATOMS: atom_id res chain seq x y z
N MET A 1 9.18 -32.75 -8.79
CA MET A 1 9.05 -31.38 -8.28
C MET A 1 8.19 -30.60 -9.28
N ASN A 2 6.93 -30.38 -8.92
CA ASN A 2 5.97 -29.76 -9.82
C ASN A 2 6.19 -28.23 -9.75
N THR A 3 6.90 -27.66 -10.71
CA THR A 3 6.96 -26.21 -10.92
C THR A 3 5.62 -25.78 -11.54
N GLN A 4 4.57 -25.71 -10.71
CA GLN A 4 3.40 -24.91 -11.10
C GLN A 4 3.93 -23.48 -11.26
N SER A 5 3.93 -22.96 -12.50
CA SER A 5 4.19 -21.54 -12.77
C SER A 5 3.22 -20.74 -11.88
N LYS A 6 3.72 -20.10 -10.85
CA LYS A 6 2.89 -19.25 -9.97
C LYS A 6 2.23 -18.21 -10.86
N GLN A 7 0.91 -18.22 -10.90
CA GLN A 7 0.15 -17.24 -11.67
C GLN A 7 0.41 -15.85 -11.12
N LEU A 8 0.86 -14.92 -11.96
CA LEU A 8 1.21 -13.55 -11.56
C LEU A 8 -0.07 -12.72 -11.40
N ALA A 9 -0.15 -11.97 -10.31
CA ALA A 9 -1.25 -11.06 -10.02
C ALA A 9 -0.93 -9.61 -10.40
N VAL A 10 0.33 -9.19 -10.20
CA VAL A 10 0.82 -7.87 -10.59
C VAL A 10 2.09 -8.04 -11.40
N VAL A 11 2.15 -7.42 -12.57
CA VAL A 11 3.36 -7.36 -13.41
C VAL A 11 3.58 -5.91 -13.81
N LEU A 12 4.68 -5.33 -13.37
CA LEU A 12 5.17 -4.03 -13.82
C LEU A 12 6.30 -4.27 -14.82
N LYS A 13 6.24 -3.64 -15.99
CA LYS A 13 7.26 -3.78 -17.04
C LYS A 13 7.82 -2.41 -17.41
N ASP A 14 9.05 -2.15 -17.04
CA ASP A 14 9.81 -0.92 -17.33
C ASP A 14 9.02 0.35 -17.02
N LEU A 15 8.23 0.29 -15.92
CA LEU A 15 7.30 1.34 -15.56
C LEU A 15 8.07 2.61 -15.21
N THR A 16 7.80 3.69 -15.94
CA THR A 16 8.53 4.95 -15.79
C THR A 16 7.57 6.12 -15.70
N LYS A 17 7.88 7.07 -14.81
CA LYS A 17 7.18 8.34 -14.71
C LYS A 17 8.14 9.51 -14.60
N ARG A 18 8.03 10.45 -15.53
CA ARG A 18 8.68 11.74 -15.49
C ARG A 18 7.64 12.84 -15.27
N PHE A 19 7.97 13.77 -14.40
CA PHE A 19 7.28 15.03 -14.20
C PHE A 19 8.28 16.15 -14.50
N GLU A 20 8.06 16.86 -15.60
CA GLU A 20 9.01 17.88 -16.08
C GLU A 20 10.46 17.34 -16.08
N ASP A 21 11.32 17.87 -15.22
CA ASP A 21 12.74 17.48 -15.14
C ASP A 21 13.00 16.34 -14.11
N THR A 22 11.96 15.85 -13.41
CA THR A 22 12.12 14.83 -12.36
C THR A 22 11.63 13.47 -12.84
N GLU A 23 12.50 12.46 -12.79
CA GLU A 23 12.13 11.07 -13.02
C GLU A 23 11.75 10.42 -11.68
N ALA A 24 10.46 10.46 -11.37
CA ALA A 24 9.93 9.96 -10.09
C ALA A 24 9.93 8.44 -9.99
N VAL A 25 9.83 7.73 -11.14
CA VAL A 25 9.94 6.28 -11.26
C VAL A 25 10.74 5.98 -12.53
N ALA A 26 11.79 5.16 -12.43
CA ALA A 26 12.78 4.94 -13.45
C ALA A 26 12.89 3.45 -13.80
N SER A 27 12.13 3.01 -14.81
CA SER A 27 12.16 1.66 -15.37
C SER A 27 11.96 0.55 -14.31
N VAL A 28 10.91 0.69 -13.49
CA VAL A 28 10.58 -0.30 -12.47
C VAL A 28 9.94 -1.52 -13.13
N SER A 29 10.58 -2.69 -12.96
CA SER A 29 10.04 -4.00 -13.35
C SER A 29 9.91 -4.88 -12.12
N LEU A 30 8.70 -5.46 -11.92
CA LEU A 30 8.37 -6.26 -10.74
C LEU A 30 7.26 -7.26 -11.08
N GLU A 31 7.40 -8.48 -10.62
CA GLU A 31 6.39 -9.53 -10.73
C GLU A 31 5.95 -9.97 -9.33
N VAL A 32 4.65 -9.92 -9.05
CA VAL A 32 4.08 -10.37 -7.76
C VAL A 32 3.15 -11.54 -8.01
N PRO A 33 3.46 -12.74 -7.48
CA PRO A 33 2.61 -13.91 -7.57
C PRO A 33 1.28 -13.73 -6.82
N ARG A 34 0.27 -14.49 -7.24
CA ARG A 34 -1.00 -14.59 -6.50
C ARG A 34 -0.79 -15.12 -5.09
N GLY A 35 -1.57 -14.61 -4.14
CA GLY A 35 -1.54 -15.03 -2.74
C GLY A 35 -0.31 -14.55 -1.97
N GLN A 36 0.41 -13.53 -2.47
CA GLN A 36 1.57 -12.96 -1.80
C GLN A 36 1.28 -11.58 -1.23
N ILE A 37 1.77 -11.31 -0.03
CA ILE A 37 1.85 -9.96 0.54
C ILE A 37 3.22 -9.39 0.20
N CYS A 38 3.26 -8.47 -0.76
CA CYS A 38 4.49 -7.80 -1.21
C CYS A 38 4.61 -6.42 -0.54
N GLY A 39 5.57 -6.27 0.35
CA GLY A 39 5.96 -4.99 0.94
C GLY A 39 6.71 -4.14 -0.08
N TYR A 40 6.30 -2.89 -0.29
CA TYR A 40 6.95 -1.96 -1.20
C TYR A 40 7.42 -0.73 -0.42
N LEU A 41 8.70 -0.72 -0.10
CA LEU A 41 9.32 0.20 0.84
C LEU A 41 10.18 1.24 0.12
N GLY A 42 10.47 2.32 0.81
CA GLY A 42 11.37 3.37 0.34
C GLY A 42 11.21 4.65 1.15
N PRO A 43 12.19 5.54 1.15
CA PRO A 43 12.07 6.85 1.78
C PRO A 43 10.99 7.71 1.13
N ASN A 44 10.66 8.83 1.76
CA ASN A 44 9.75 9.80 1.17
C ASN A 44 10.33 10.31 -0.15
N GLY A 45 9.49 10.42 -1.18
CA GLY A 45 9.94 10.79 -2.53
C GLY A 45 10.57 9.66 -3.35
N ALA A 46 10.72 8.44 -2.82
CA ALA A 46 11.32 7.32 -3.57
C ALA A 46 10.50 6.87 -4.79
N GLY A 47 9.23 7.28 -4.93
CA GLY A 47 8.35 6.94 -6.04
C GLY A 47 7.25 5.91 -5.72
N LYS A 48 7.09 5.49 -4.45
CA LYS A 48 6.10 4.47 -4.03
C LYS A 48 4.67 4.80 -4.46
N THR A 49 4.12 5.91 -3.99
CA THR A 49 2.76 6.36 -4.32
C THR A 49 2.59 6.60 -5.83
N THR A 50 3.64 7.07 -6.52
CA THR A 50 3.64 7.23 -7.97
C THR A 50 3.52 5.89 -8.68
N THR A 51 4.26 4.88 -8.23
CA THR A 51 4.17 3.51 -8.75
C THR A 51 2.78 2.91 -8.54
N VAL A 52 2.22 3.05 -7.33
CA VAL A 52 0.85 2.59 -7.03
C VAL A 52 -0.18 3.28 -7.93
N LYS A 53 -0.10 4.61 -8.09
CA LYS A 53 -1.02 5.35 -8.95
C LYS A 53 -0.94 4.92 -10.41
N MET A 54 0.24 4.57 -10.92
CA MET A 54 0.39 4.01 -12.27
C MET A 54 -0.17 2.60 -12.37
N ALA A 55 0.17 1.72 -11.42
CA ALA A 55 -0.31 0.34 -11.38
C ALA A 55 -1.84 0.22 -11.27
N THR A 56 -2.48 1.21 -10.63
CA THR A 56 -3.94 1.26 -10.45
C THR A 56 -4.68 2.08 -11.53
N GLY A 57 -3.95 2.63 -12.51
CA GLY A 57 -4.51 3.44 -13.59
C GLY A 57 -5.05 4.80 -13.15
N MET A 58 -4.61 5.31 -11.98
CA MET A 58 -4.89 6.68 -11.53
C MET A 58 -3.94 7.70 -12.17
N LEU A 59 -2.79 7.23 -12.63
CA LEU A 59 -1.77 8.06 -13.29
C LEU A 59 -1.24 7.31 -14.53
N LYS A 60 -1.26 7.99 -15.67
CA LYS A 60 -0.67 7.42 -16.89
C LYS A 60 0.86 7.40 -16.78
N PRO A 61 1.52 6.25 -17.02
CA PRO A 61 2.98 6.18 -17.09
C PRO A 61 3.51 6.99 -18.28
N THR A 62 4.76 7.43 -18.20
CA THR A 62 5.50 8.02 -19.35
C THR A 62 5.90 6.93 -20.32
N SER A 63 6.34 5.77 -19.82
CA SER A 63 6.60 4.55 -20.59
C SER A 63 6.44 3.32 -19.71
N GLY A 64 6.44 2.14 -20.31
CA GLY A 64 6.20 0.87 -19.64
C GLY A 64 4.72 0.62 -19.38
N THR A 65 4.40 -0.50 -18.75
CA THR A 65 3.01 -0.89 -18.50
C THR A 65 2.86 -1.64 -17.18
N ALA A 66 1.61 -1.73 -16.71
CA ALA A 66 1.22 -2.56 -15.57
C ALA A 66 0.10 -3.52 -15.98
N VAL A 67 0.29 -4.78 -15.68
CA VAL A 67 -0.71 -5.84 -15.91
C VAL A 67 -1.22 -6.32 -14.55
N ILE A 68 -2.52 -6.24 -14.36
CA ILE A 68 -3.18 -6.66 -13.11
C ILE A 68 -4.08 -7.83 -13.42
N ASP A 69 -3.76 -8.96 -12.80
CA ASP A 69 -4.54 -10.19 -12.93
C ASP A 69 -4.77 -10.62 -14.39
N GLY A 70 -3.74 -10.38 -15.24
CA GLY A 70 -3.76 -10.68 -16.67
C GLY A 70 -4.28 -9.53 -17.57
N PHE A 71 -4.75 -8.41 -17.01
CA PHE A 71 -5.26 -7.27 -17.76
C PHE A 71 -4.29 -6.08 -17.72
N ASP A 72 -3.83 -5.65 -18.89
CA ASP A 72 -3.05 -4.41 -19.03
C ASP A 72 -3.91 -3.21 -18.67
N ILE A 73 -3.44 -2.39 -17.72
CA ILE A 73 -4.19 -1.24 -17.19
C ILE A 73 -4.41 -0.14 -18.23
N GLY A 74 -3.59 -0.07 -19.26
CA GLY A 74 -3.71 0.90 -20.35
C GLY A 74 -4.65 0.43 -21.46
N GLU A 75 -4.73 -0.87 -21.71
CA GLU A 75 -5.56 -1.46 -22.77
C GLU A 75 -6.95 -1.89 -22.24
N TYR A 76 -6.99 -2.45 -21.03
CA TYR A 76 -8.20 -3.00 -20.39
C TYR A 76 -8.44 -2.37 -19.01
N PRO A 77 -8.62 -1.02 -18.93
CA PRO A 77 -8.68 -0.33 -17.64
C PRO A 77 -9.87 -0.72 -16.76
N LEU A 78 -11.01 -1.06 -17.34
CA LEU A 78 -12.20 -1.43 -16.56
C LEU A 78 -12.03 -2.84 -15.96
N GLU A 79 -11.54 -3.78 -16.75
CA GLU A 79 -11.29 -5.15 -16.34
C GLU A 79 -10.21 -5.23 -15.26
N ALA A 80 -9.13 -4.45 -15.42
CA ALA A 80 -8.09 -4.34 -14.40
C ALA A 80 -8.62 -3.71 -13.12
N LYS A 81 -9.33 -2.56 -13.21
CA LYS A 81 -9.88 -1.86 -12.05
C LYS A 81 -10.92 -2.69 -11.28
N ALA A 82 -11.71 -3.49 -11.98
CA ALA A 82 -12.67 -4.41 -11.33
C ALA A 82 -12.00 -5.44 -10.40
N ARG A 83 -10.69 -5.67 -10.56
CA ARG A 83 -9.88 -6.61 -9.77
C ARG A 83 -9.08 -5.95 -8.66
N ILE A 84 -9.09 -4.62 -8.61
CA ILE A 84 -8.25 -3.83 -7.72
C ILE A 84 -9.08 -3.22 -6.60
N GLY A 85 -8.65 -3.42 -5.35
CA GLY A 85 -9.05 -2.60 -4.22
C GLY A 85 -7.90 -1.63 -3.87
N VAL A 86 -8.21 -0.36 -3.63
CA VAL A 86 -7.19 0.66 -3.32
C VAL A 86 -7.51 1.36 -2.02
N VAL A 87 -6.51 1.41 -1.12
CA VAL A 87 -6.50 2.30 0.04
C VAL A 87 -5.36 3.29 -0.18
N PRO A 88 -5.63 4.54 -0.57
CA PRO A 88 -4.60 5.56 -0.78
C PRO A 88 -4.13 6.16 0.54
N GLU A 89 -2.90 6.67 0.58
CA GLU A 89 -2.32 7.36 1.74
C GLU A 89 -3.14 8.58 2.17
N THR A 90 -3.62 9.35 1.21
CA THR A 90 -4.39 10.58 1.45
C THR A 90 -5.72 10.56 0.70
N GLY A 91 -6.71 11.01 1.40
CA GLY A 91 -8.11 11.14 1.16
C GLY A 91 -8.67 11.00 -0.25
N ALA A 92 -9.52 9.99 -0.42
CA ALA A 92 -10.39 9.83 -1.57
C ALA A 92 -11.85 9.63 -1.11
N LEU A 93 -12.22 10.19 0.04
CA LEU A 93 -13.59 10.10 0.55
C LEU A 93 -14.40 11.32 0.12
N TYR A 94 -15.62 11.08 -0.31
CA TYR A 94 -16.64 12.12 -0.40
C TYR A 94 -17.18 12.40 1.01
N GLU A 95 -16.49 13.26 1.76
CA GLU A 95 -16.73 13.48 3.20
C GLU A 95 -18.14 13.99 3.53
N ASN A 96 -18.84 14.57 2.55
CA ASN A 96 -20.22 15.01 2.68
C ASN A 96 -21.23 13.83 2.70
N LEU A 97 -20.78 12.63 2.30
CA LEU A 97 -21.59 11.42 2.40
C LEU A 97 -21.44 10.77 3.79
N THR A 98 -22.42 9.98 4.14
CA THR A 98 -22.30 9.02 5.25
C THR A 98 -21.54 7.77 4.80
N PRO A 99 -20.97 6.96 5.70
CA PRO A 99 -20.38 5.66 5.34
C PRO A 99 -21.31 4.77 4.53
N ARG A 100 -22.58 4.69 4.91
CA ARG A 100 -23.59 3.89 4.21
C ARG A 100 -23.79 4.37 2.77
N GLU A 101 -23.98 5.67 2.57
CA GLU A 101 -24.12 6.26 1.23
C GLU A 101 -22.86 6.06 0.39
N TYR A 102 -21.68 6.26 0.98
CA TYR A 102 -20.42 6.08 0.28
C TYR A 102 -20.20 4.61 -0.15
N LEU A 103 -20.42 3.65 0.75
CA LEU A 103 -20.27 2.23 0.42
C LEU A 103 -21.34 1.77 -0.58
N SER A 104 -22.58 2.28 -0.50
CA SER A 104 -23.62 2.05 -1.51
C SER A 104 -23.20 2.57 -2.88
N LEU A 105 -22.65 3.80 -2.96
CA LEU A 105 -22.08 4.35 -4.20
C LEU A 105 -20.99 3.45 -4.78
N ILE A 106 -20.06 2.98 -3.96
CA ILE A 106 -19.01 2.05 -4.41
C ILE A 106 -19.62 0.75 -4.92
N GLY A 107 -20.59 0.18 -4.20
CA GLY A 107 -21.30 -1.03 -4.65
C GLY A 107 -21.93 -0.86 -6.04
N HIS A 108 -22.59 0.27 -6.29
CA HIS A 108 -23.18 0.58 -7.60
C HIS A 108 -22.11 0.73 -8.70
N LEU A 109 -20.98 1.40 -8.41
CA LEU A 109 -19.89 1.58 -9.38
C LEU A 109 -19.25 0.25 -9.79
N TYR A 110 -19.24 -0.73 -8.89
CA TYR A 110 -18.74 -2.08 -9.17
C TYR A 110 -19.86 -3.06 -9.56
N HIS A 111 -21.07 -2.58 -9.85
CA HIS A 111 -22.22 -3.38 -10.30
C HIS A 111 -22.58 -4.52 -9.35
N LEU A 112 -22.39 -4.33 -8.04
CA LEU A 112 -22.82 -5.31 -7.03
C LEU A 112 -24.33 -5.32 -6.88
N ASP A 113 -24.90 -6.48 -6.52
CA ASP A 113 -26.28 -6.53 -6.03
C ASP A 113 -26.44 -5.63 -4.82
N GLN A 114 -27.51 -4.80 -4.80
CA GLN A 114 -27.70 -3.79 -3.78
C GLN A 114 -27.79 -4.42 -2.38
N ASN A 115 -28.57 -5.49 -2.22
CA ASN A 115 -28.76 -6.13 -0.91
C ASN A 115 -27.45 -6.78 -0.43
N GLU A 116 -26.66 -7.36 -1.34
CA GLU A 116 -25.36 -7.93 -1.02
C GLU A 116 -24.37 -6.84 -0.60
N ALA A 117 -24.31 -5.72 -1.33
CA ALA A 117 -23.44 -4.60 -1.01
C ALA A 117 -23.80 -3.96 0.34
N GLU A 118 -25.08 -3.73 0.62
CA GLU A 118 -25.56 -3.19 1.90
C GLU A 118 -25.18 -4.12 3.06
N LYS A 119 -25.46 -5.43 2.93
CA LYS A 119 -25.11 -6.42 3.96
C LYS A 119 -23.61 -6.48 4.23
N LYS A 120 -22.76 -6.45 3.19
CA LYS A 120 -21.30 -6.39 3.34
C LYS A 120 -20.87 -5.09 4.01
N ALA A 121 -21.44 -3.96 3.62
CA ALA A 121 -21.14 -2.67 4.21
C ALA A 121 -21.46 -2.64 5.72
N GLU A 122 -22.63 -3.10 6.11
CA GLU A 122 -23.02 -3.20 7.53
C GLU A 122 -22.08 -4.12 8.31
N THR A 123 -21.72 -5.26 7.73
CA THR A 123 -20.75 -6.19 8.33
C THR A 123 -19.39 -5.52 8.54
N PHE A 124 -18.84 -4.84 7.54
CA PHE A 124 -17.55 -4.18 7.65
C PHE A 124 -17.55 -3.03 8.65
N LEU A 125 -18.61 -2.18 8.63
CA LEU A 125 -18.74 -1.09 9.59
C LEU A 125 -18.85 -1.60 11.04
N SER A 126 -19.55 -2.72 11.23
CA SER A 126 -19.65 -3.38 12.53
C SER A 126 -18.30 -3.95 12.99
N LEU A 127 -17.60 -4.69 12.13
CA LEU A 127 -16.29 -5.29 12.43
C LEU A 127 -15.23 -4.23 12.75
N PHE A 128 -15.30 -3.08 12.10
CA PHE A 128 -14.42 -1.93 12.38
C PHE A 128 -14.90 -1.04 13.52
N GLY A 129 -16.03 -1.36 14.17
CA GLY A 129 -16.55 -0.64 15.34
C GLY A 129 -17.02 0.78 15.03
N ILE A 130 -17.55 1.01 13.83
CA ILE A 130 -18.10 2.31 13.39
C ILE A 130 -19.55 2.22 12.89
N ALA A 131 -20.25 1.13 13.21
CA ALA A 131 -21.65 0.93 12.81
C ALA A 131 -22.58 2.03 13.36
N ASP A 132 -22.39 2.48 14.61
CA ASP A 132 -23.19 3.54 15.24
C ASP A 132 -23.02 4.91 14.57
N ALA A 133 -22.00 5.06 13.71
CA ALA A 133 -21.73 6.27 12.95
C ALA A 133 -22.09 6.14 11.46
N SER A 134 -22.71 5.02 11.05
CA SER A 134 -22.99 4.69 9.63
C SER A 134 -23.85 5.73 8.92
N ASP A 135 -24.70 6.46 9.65
CA ASP A 135 -25.62 7.46 9.13
C ASP A 135 -25.19 8.92 9.45
N ARG A 136 -23.96 9.11 9.94
CA ARG A 136 -23.36 10.44 10.16
C ARG A 136 -22.43 10.80 9.02
N THR A 137 -22.41 12.07 8.59
CA THR A 137 -21.49 12.53 7.55
C THR A 137 -20.04 12.40 7.98
N MET A 138 -19.18 11.98 7.05
CA MET A 138 -17.76 11.72 7.31
C MET A 138 -16.92 12.98 7.52
N THR A 139 -17.49 14.18 7.33
CA THR A 139 -16.85 15.46 7.72
C THR A 139 -16.51 15.52 9.20
N SER A 140 -17.30 14.85 10.05
CA SER A 140 -17.11 14.80 11.50
C SER A 140 -16.18 13.65 11.96
N PHE A 141 -15.68 12.81 11.04
CA PHE A 141 -14.92 11.62 11.36
C PHE A 141 -13.46 11.94 11.67
N SER A 142 -12.91 11.22 12.66
CA SER A 142 -11.47 11.17 12.87
C SER A 142 -10.76 10.52 11.66
N ARG A 143 -9.44 10.75 11.54
CA ARG A 143 -8.63 10.11 10.50
C ARG A 143 -8.78 8.59 10.51
N GLY A 144 -8.78 7.97 11.70
CA GLY A 144 -8.93 6.52 11.83
C GLY A 144 -10.32 6.02 11.41
N MET A 145 -11.40 6.76 11.70
CA MET A 145 -12.74 6.40 11.21
C MET A 145 -12.82 6.48 9.69
N LYS A 146 -12.24 7.52 9.08
CA LYS A 146 -12.15 7.67 7.63
C LYS A 146 -11.37 6.52 7.00
N GLN A 147 -10.26 6.12 7.62
CA GLN A 147 -9.44 5.00 7.18
C GLN A 147 -10.21 3.67 7.20
N LYS A 148 -11.00 3.42 8.24
CA LYS A 148 -11.88 2.23 8.34
C LYS A 148 -12.89 2.17 7.18
N VAL A 149 -13.49 3.30 6.82
CA VAL A 149 -14.41 3.38 5.66
C VAL A 149 -13.67 3.14 4.33
N LEU A 150 -12.46 3.70 4.15
CA LEU A 150 -11.64 3.45 2.95
C LEU A 150 -11.29 1.98 2.78
N ILE A 151 -10.88 1.31 3.87
CA ILE A 151 -10.58 -0.13 3.86
C ILE A 151 -11.86 -0.93 3.51
N SER A 152 -13.00 -0.58 4.12
CA SER A 152 -14.29 -1.21 3.80
C SER A 152 -14.64 -1.09 2.32
N ALA A 153 -14.47 0.10 1.75
CA ALA A 153 -14.73 0.37 0.33
C ALA A 153 -13.80 -0.43 -0.59
N ALA A 154 -12.50 -0.51 -0.24
CA ALA A 154 -11.52 -1.25 -1.02
C ALA A 154 -11.81 -2.77 -1.06
N LEU A 155 -12.47 -3.30 -0.03
CA LEU A 155 -12.80 -4.74 0.10
C LEU A 155 -14.20 -5.08 -0.43
N LEU A 156 -15.09 -4.11 -0.61
CA LEU A 156 -16.51 -4.33 -0.85
C LEU A 156 -16.81 -5.22 -2.06
N HIS A 157 -16.12 -4.98 -3.17
CA HIS A 157 -16.29 -5.69 -4.43
C HIS A 157 -15.43 -6.97 -4.55
N ASN A 158 -14.81 -7.41 -3.42
CA ASN A 158 -14.03 -8.64 -3.35
C ASN A 158 -12.86 -8.71 -4.36
N PRO A 159 -11.94 -7.75 -4.36
CA PRO A 159 -10.85 -7.66 -5.32
C PRO A 159 -9.88 -8.85 -5.22
N SER A 160 -9.22 -9.18 -6.33
CA SER A 160 -8.12 -10.16 -6.35
C SER A 160 -6.77 -9.56 -5.95
N VAL A 161 -6.62 -8.23 -6.12
CA VAL A 161 -5.40 -7.49 -5.80
C VAL A 161 -5.74 -6.26 -4.95
N LEU A 162 -5.05 -6.10 -3.82
CA LEU A 162 -5.17 -4.94 -2.94
C LEU A 162 -3.91 -4.08 -3.02
N PHE A 163 -4.06 -2.81 -3.35
CA PHE A 163 -3.01 -1.79 -3.22
C PHE A 163 -3.28 -0.95 -1.98
N LEU A 164 -2.41 -1.05 -0.99
CA LEU A 164 -2.57 -0.40 0.30
C LEU A 164 -1.40 0.56 0.53
N ASP A 165 -1.69 1.86 0.55
CA ASP A 165 -0.68 2.89 0.80
C ASP A 165 -0.91 3.45 2.21
N GLU A 166 0.02 3.12 3.14
CA GLU A 166 -0.04 3.45 4.58
C GLU A 166 -1.36 3.05 5.27
N PRO A 167 -1.86 1.80 5.10
CA PRO A 167 -3.21 1.43 5.50
C PRO A 167 -3.46 1.46 7.02
N LEU A 168 -2.42 1.40 7.85
CA LEU A 168 -2.54 1.45 9.32
C LEU A 168 -2.55 2.86 9.88
N SER A 169 -2.37 3.89 9.03
CA SER A 169 -2.28 5.27 9.48
C SER A 169 -3.57 5.74 10.16
N GLY A 170 -3.44 6.19 11.41
CA GLY A 170 -4.56 6.69 12.22
C GLY A 170 -5.45 5.61 12.83
N LEU A 171 -5.19 4.33 12.61
CA LEU A 171 -5.91 3.24 13.26
C LEU A 171 -5.43 3.05 14.71
N ASP A 172 -6.35 2.67 15.58
CA ASP A 172 -6.01 2.18 16.91
C ASP A 172 -5.34 0.80 16.85
N ALA A 173 -4.62 0.42 17.93
CA ALA A 173 -3.83 -0.81 17.97
C ALA A 173 -4.65 -2.08 17.70
N ASN A 174 -5.88 -2.15 18.21
CA ASN A 174 -6.74 -3.31 18.00
C ASN A 174 -7.20 -3.42 16.55
N THR A 175 -7.65 -2.32 15.96
CA THR A 175 -8.03 -2.27 14.53
C THR A 175 -6.83 -2.61 13.63
N ALA A 176 -5.62 -2.11 13.96
CA ALA A 176 -4.41 -2.44 13.23
C ALA A 176 -4.07 -3.94 13.29
N LEU A 177 -4.27 -4.59 14.45
CA LEU A 177 -4.10 -6.06 14.58
C LEU A 177 -5.12 -6.81 13.72
N VAL A 178 -6.38 -6.45 13.79
CA VAL A 178 -7.45 -7.06 12.98
C VAL A 178 -7.13 -6.94 11.48
N LEU A 179 -6.69 -5.77 11.03
CA LEU A 179 -6.34 -5.57 9.62
C LEU A 179 -5.15 -6.45 9.20
N LYS A 180 -4.11 -6.56 10.03
CA LYS A 180 -2.94 -7.42 9.73
C LYS A 180 -3.35 -8.88 9.55
N GLU A 181 -4.17 -9.42 10.48
CA GLU A 181 -4.65 -10.80 10.37
C GLU A 181 -5.58 -10.98 9.15
N LEU A 182 -6.44 -10.01 8.86
CA LEU A 182 -7.28 -10.02 7.68
C LEU A 182 -6.45 -10.09 6.38
N LEU A 183 -5.37 -9.31 6.28
CA LEU A 183 -4.50 -9.34 5.10
C LEU A 183 -3.83 -10.71 4.91
N ARG A 184 -3.38 -11.35 5.99
CA ARG A 184 -2.83 -12.72 5.94
C ARG A 184 -3.87 -13.74 5.49
N GLU A 185 -5.06 -13.67 6.04
CA GLU A 185 -6.16 -14.56 5.66
C GLU A 185 -6.55 -14.39 4.19
N LEU A 186 -6.64 -13.14 3.71
CA LEU A 186 -6.91 -12.85 2.30
C LEU A 186 -5.79 -13.40 1.39
N ALA A 187 -4.54 -13.27 1.79
CA ALA A 187 -3.42 -13.84 1.04
C ALA A 187 -3.46 -15.38 1.01
N ALA A 188 -3.76 -16.02 2.14
CA ALA A 188 -3.96 -17.46 2.22
C ALA A 188 -5.11 -17.96 1.31
N GLN A 189 -6.13 -17.12 1.09
CA GLN A 189 -7.23 -17.38 0.15
C GLN A 189 -6.89 -17.03 -1.31
N GLY A 190 -5.63 -16.67 -1.61
CA GLY A 190 -5.14 -16.38 -2.96
C GLY A 190 -5.28 -14.92 -3.41
N ARG A 191 -5.66 -13.98 -2.51
CA ARG A 191 -5.62 -12.54 -2.81
C ARG A 191 -4.19 -12.04 -2.73
N THR A 192 -3.83 -11.09 -3.57
CA THR A 192 -2.50 -10.50 -3.57
C THR A 192 -2.56 -9.12 -2.94
N VAL A 193 -1.60 -8.80 -2.09
CA VAL A 193 -1.53 -7.52 -1.40
C VAL A 193 -0.22 -6.81 -1.77
N PHE A 194 -0.34 -5.62 -2.32
CA PHE A 194 0.75 -4.68 -2.53
C PHE A 194 0.72 -3.65 -1.39
N TYR A 195 1.65 -3.80 -0.45
CA TYR A 195 1.63 -3.10 0.82
C TYR A 195 2.73 -2.03 0.88
N CYS A 196 2.37 -0.75 0.75
CA CYS A 196 3.31 0.35 0.92
C CYS A 196 3.26 0.87 2.35
N SER A 197 4.41 0.93 3.00
CA SER A 197 4.56 1.54 4.32
C SER A 197 5.99 2.00 4.58
N HIS A 198 6.13 2.95 5.49
CA HIS A 198 7.40 3.34 6.07
C HIS A 198 7.62 2.70 7.46
N VAL A 199 6.63 1.97 8.00
CA VAL A 199 6.72 1.29 9.29
C VAL A 199 7.31 -0.11 9.08
N LEU A 200 8.63 -0.19 9.12
CA LEU A 200 9.41 -1.40 8.77
C LEU A 200 9.06 -2.60 9.65
N GLU A 201 8.83 -2.38 10.96
CA GLU A 201 8.43 -3.45 11.89
C GLU A 201 7.12 -4.13 11.48
N VAL A 202 6.18 -3.38 10.89
CA VAL A 202 4.93 -3.95 10.39
C VAL A 202 5.18 -4.79 9.14
N VAL A 203 5.97 -4.26 8.21
CA VAL A 203 6.31 -4.95 6.97
C VAL A 203 7.05 -6.26 7.26
N GLU A 204 8.02 -6.25 8.16
CA GLU A 204 8.77 -7.43 8.59
C GLU A 204 7.85 -8.55 9.10
N LYS A 205 6.77 -8.18 9.79
CA LYS A 205 5.82 -9.15 10.37
C LYS A 205 4.73 -9.61 9.41
N VAL A 206 4.35 -8.82 8.41
CA VAL A 206 3.15 -9.05 7.60
C VAL A 206 3.49 -9.50 6.18
N CYS A 207 4.62 -9.04 5.61
CA CYS A 207 4.94 -9.28 4.22
C CYS A 207 5.77 -10.54 4.00
N ASP A 208 5.44 -11.30 2.95
CA ASP A 208 6.19 -12.48 2.52
C ASP A 208 7.45 -12.11 1.74
N ARG A 209 7.41 -10.96 1.06
CA ARG A 209 8.48 -10.42 0.21
C ARG A 209 8.53 -8.92 0.37
N VAL A 210 9.73 -8.37 0.31
CA VAL A 210 9.99 -6.94 0.46
C VAL A 210 10.78 -6.44 -0.74
N VAL A 211 10.28 -5.37 -1.35
CA VAL A 211 10.93 -4.63 -2.43
C VAL A 211 11.29 -3.24 -1.91
N ILE A 212 12.56 -2.87 -1.99
CA ILE A 212 13.03 -1.56 -1.53
C ILE A 212 13.27 -0.67 -2.75
N LEU A 213 12.60 0.48 -2.75
CA LEU A 213 12.69 1.51 -3.76
C LEU A 213 13.52 2.69 -3.24
N ASN A 214 14.46 3.17 -4.05
CA ASN A 214 15.18 4.41 -3.79
C ASN A 214 15.40 5.19 -5.09
N ASN A 215 15.16 6.50 -5.07
CA ASN A 215 15.29 7.37 -6.24
C ASN A 215 14.63 6.80 -7.51
N GLY A 216 13.39 6.31 -7.37
CA GLY A 216 12.59 5.76 -8.45
C GLY A 216 13.03 4.37 -8.96
N ARG A 217 13.99 3.71 -8.33
CA ARG A 217 14.53 2.40 -8.76
C ARG A 217 14.42 1.36 -7.66
N ILE A 218 14.20 0.11 -8.04
CA ILE A 218 14.29 -1.02 -7.11
C ILE A 218 15.78 -1.26 -6.83
N ILE A 219 16.16 -1.23 -5.55
CA ILE A 219 17.52 -1.45 -5.07
C ILE A 219 17.68 -2.77 -4.32
N ALA A 220 16.60 -3.35 -3.82
CA ALA A 220 16.58 -4.67 -3.21
C ALA A 220 15.22 -5.33 -3.39
N ASP A 221 15.21 -6.67 -3.48
CA ASP A 221 14.03 -7.49 -3.68
C ASP A 221 14.29 -8.91 -3.15
N GLY A 222 13.54 -9.35 -2.16
CA GLY A 222 13.68 -10.65 -1.52
C GLY A 222 12.75 -10.83 -0.33
N ASN A 223 12.79 -11.98 0.32
CA ASN A 223 12.17 -12.11 1.62
C ASN A 223 13.03 -11.42 2.70
N VAL A 224 12.44 -11.21 3.89
CA VAL A 224 13.11 -10.44 4.96
C VAL A 224 14.43 -11.07 5.39
N GLU A 225 14.50 -12.41 5.50
CA GLU A 225 15.71 -13.11 5.92
C GLU A 225 16.81 -13.02 4.86
N GLU A 226 16.46 -13.18 3.57
CA GLU A 226 17.41 -13.01 2.47
C GLU A 226 18.02 -11.60 2.45
N LEU A 227 17.20 -10.56 2.72
CA LEU A 227 17.67 -9.18 2.76
C LEU A 227 18.57 -8.90 3.97
N LYS A 228 18.25 -9.48 5.14
CA LYS A 228 19.10 -9.41 6.34
C LYS A 228 20.45 -10.08 6.11
N ASP A 229 20.45 -11.27 5.51
CA ASP A 229 21.69 -12.01 5.20
C ASP A 229 22.58 -11.22 4.22
N LEU A 230 21.96 -10.60 3.20
CA LEU A 230 22.68 -9.82 2.18
C LEU A 230 23.43 -8.63 2.78
N THR A 231 22.83 -7.95 3.74
CA THR A 231 23.38 -6.74 4.39
C THR A 231 24.06 -7.03 5.71
N ARG A 232 23.97 -8.26 6.22
CA ARG A 232 24.38 -8.66 7.58
C ARG A 232 23.69 -7.86 8.69
N ALA A 233 22.52 -7.31 8.41
CA ALA A 233 21.73 -6.54 9.35
C ALA A 233 20.90 -7.43 10.28
N ALA A 234 20.73 -6.99 11.53
CA ALA A 234 19.92 -7.71 12.51
C ALA A 234 18.40 -7.53 12.34
N SER A 235 17.98 -6.50 11.60
CA SER A 235 16.57 -6.13 11.39
C SER A 235 16.37 -5.56 9.99
N LEU A 236 15.12 -5.53 9.53
CA LEU A 236 14.75 -4.86 8.27
C LEU A 236 15.08 -3.36 8.31
N GLU A 237 15.04 -2.74 9.48
CA GLU A 237 15.42 -1.34 9.66
C GLU A 237 16.92 -1.13 9.37
N GLY A 238 17.78 -2.04 9.83
CA GLY A 238 19.21 -2.05 9.48
C GLY A 238 19.42 -2.19 7.96
N VAL A 239 18.76 -3.17 7.32
CA VAL A 239 18.78 -3.35 5.87
C VAL A 239 18.40 -2.06 5.14
N PHE A 240 17.29 -1.45 5.56
CA PHE A 240 16.78 -0.23 4.94
C PHE A 240 17.75 0.94 5.11
N SER A 241 18.31 1.11 6.31
CA SER A 241 19.32 2.13 6.59
C SER A 241 20.55 1.97 5.70
N ASP A 242 21.13 0.76 5.65
CA ASP A 242 22.34 0.48 4.87
C ASP A 242 22.16 0.74 3.37
N LEU A 243 20.96 0.43 2.85
CA LEU A 243 20.68 0.57 1.42
C LEU A 243 20.20 1.97 1.00
N THR A 244 19.67 2.77 1.92
CA THR A 244 19.05 4.07 1.58
C THR A 244 19.77 5.28 2.17
N SER A 245 20.64 5.10 3.18
CA SER A 245 21.36 6.22 3.81
C SER A 245 22.40 6.81 2.89
N THR A 246 22.36 8.13 2.73
CA THR A 246 23.34 8.93 1.98
C THR A 246 24.37 9.64 2.86
N GLY A 247 24.35 9.39 4.19
CA GLY A 247 25.25 10.03 5.16
C GLY A 247 25.31 9.29 6.48
N ASP A 248 26.36 9.58 7.28
CA ASP A 248 26.51 8.99 8.60
C ASP A 248 25.48 9.62 9.55
N LEU A 249 24.55 8.82 10.04
CA LEU A 249 23.52 9.21 11.02
C LEU A 249 24.14 9.84 12.27
N SER A 250 25.34 9.39 12.65
CA SER A 250 26.10 9.91 13.80
C SER A 250 26.47 11.39 13.63
N ASP A 251 26.83 11.81 12.43
CA ASP A 251 27.17 13.20 12.13
C ASP A 251 25.93 14.09 12.19
N ILE A 252 24.79 13.61 11.69
CA ILE A 252 23.51 14.34 11.76
C ILE A 252 23.05 14.50 13.20
N VAL A 253 23.08 13.42 13.99
CA VAL A 253 22.71 13.44 15.41
C VAL A 253 23.62 14.36 16.21
N ARG A 254 24.94 14.34 15.92
CA ARG A 254 25.93 15.20 16.56
C ARG A 254 25.67 16.69 16.27
N ALA A 255 25.45 17.04 14.99
CA ALA A 255 25.12 18.39 14.58
C ALA A 255 23.81 18.88 15.22
N PHE A 256 22.78 18.02 15.33
CA PHE A 256 21.54 18.33 16.03
C PHE A 256 21.77 18.55 17.54
N SER A 257 22.52 17.64 18.18
CA SER A 257 22.83 17.74 19.61
C SER A 257 23.61 19.01 19.94
N GLU A 258 24.60 19.38 19.15
CA GLU A 258 25.37 20.61 19.28
C GLU A 258 24.48 21.85 19.08
N SER A 259 23.54 21.80 18.12
CA SER A 259 22.59 22.89 17.89
C SER A 259 21.58 23.07 19.04
N VAL A 260 21.09 21.98 19.63
CA VAL A 260 20.12 22.00 20.75
C VAL A 260 20.78 22.41 22.08
N THR A 261 22.02 21.94 22.33
CA THR A 261 22.73 22.23 23.57
C THR A 261 23.32 23.63 23.60
N GLY A 262 23.18 24.41 22.52
CA GLY A 262 23.68 25.77 22.40
C GLY A 262 25.18 25.82 22.72
N GLY A 263 26.03 25.68 21.71
CA GLY A 263 27.46 25.68 21.91
C GLY A 263 27.85 26.81 22.85
N LYS A 264 28.26 26.49 24.06
CA LYS A 264 29.05 27.40 24.87
C LYS A 264 30.39 27.48 24.16
N ALA A 265 30.51 28.50 23.31
CA ALA A 265 31.82 29.00 22.93
C ALA A 265 32.42 29.59 24.21
N GLU A 266 33.41 28.96 24.77
CA GLU A 266 34.44 29.63 25.52
C GLU A 266 35.44 30.28 24.58
#